data_e44e5fd6e3209010652cf963d1268608
#
_entry.id   e44e5fd6e3209010652cf963d1268608
#
_cell.length_a   1.000
_cell.length_b   1.000
_cell.length_c   1.000
_cell.angle_alpha   90.00
_cell.angle_beta   90.00
_cell.angle_gamma   90.00
#
_symmetry.space_group_name_H-M   'P 1'
#
loop_
_entity.id
_entity.type
_entity.pdbx_description
1 polymer ?
#
loop_
_entity_poly.entity_id
_entity_poly.type
_entity_poly.pdbx_seq_one_letter_code
_entity_poly.pdbx_strand_id
1 'polypeptide(L)'
;MGISLGLVGLGSFGGGSFAALFKSHPAVDRIGLCDLEPERIAKYADNPFFKDKFNPRDAYDSLDAICRADFDALVIITQPWLHAPQCIQAMEAGKHVYSAVPIISIPDDDEILGWCDKLIDTSRKTGMSYMLGETTFYRPQAQFCRRKAAAGEFGNFVYAEGEYIHDTDSWCNLRQVSKSRSIGRAGQEWKARAEEYARRGCRG
;
A
#
# COMPACT_ATOMS: atom_id res chain seq x y z
N MET A 1 -19.99 6.95 -14.65
CA MET A 1 -19.27 7.82 -13.72
C MET A 1 -18.05 7.02 -13.26
N GLY A 2 -16.85 7.50 -13.51
CA GLY A 2 -15.63 6.84 -13.05
C GLY A 2 -15.31 7.20 -11.61
N ILE A 3 -14.28 6.59 -11.04
CA ILE A 3 -13.83 6.79 -9.68
C ILE A 3 -12.60 7.71 -9.63
N SER A 4 -12.47 8.46 -8.56
CA SER A 4 -11.31 9.27 -8.24
C SER A 4 -10.42 8.57 -7.22
N LEU A 5 -9.11 8.46 -7.52
CA LEU A 5 -8.14 7.75 -6.68
C LEU A 5 -7.00 8.67 -6.24
N GLY A 6 -6.72 8.70 -4.95
CA GLY A 6 -5.51 9.31 -4.41
C GLY A 6 -4.41 8.28 -4.19
N LEU A 7 -3.22 8.48 -4.77
CA LEU A 7 -2.04 7.64 -4.53
C LEU A 7 -1.18 8.28 -3.44
N VAL A 8 -1.02 7.58 -2.33
CA VAL A 8 -0.25 8.00 -1.15
C VAL A 8 1.02 7.17 -1.04
N GLY A 9 2.17 7.83 -1.17
CA GLY A 9 3.47 7.19 -1.23
C GLY A 9 3.95 6.94 -2.66
N LEU A 10 4.77 7.84 -3.17
CA LEU A 10 5.32 7.84 -4.53
C LEU A 10 6.73 7.26 -4.60
N GLY A 11 7.04 6.33 -3.71
CA GLY A 11 8.29 5.58 -3.75
C GLY A 11 8.38 4.67 -4.99
N SER A 12 9.46 3.86 -5.06
CA SER A 12 9.72 2.99 -6.22
C SER A 12 8.54 2.06 -6.54
N PHE A 13 7.87 1.54 -5.51
CA PHE A 13 6.76 0.61 -5.70
C PHE A 13 5.45 1.35 -6.04
N GLY A 14 5.08 2.37 -5.27
CA GLY A 14 3.86 3.15 -5.51
C GLY A 14 3.87 3.85 -6.87
N GLY A 15 4.94 4.59 -7.15
CA GLY A 15 5.07 5.34 -8.38
C GLY A 15 5.33 4.48 -9.63
N GLY A 16 6.11 3.39 -9.49
CA GLY A 16 6.46 2.55 -10.64
C GLY A 16 5.34 1.62 -11.09
N SER A 17 4.70 0.92 -10.16
CA SER A 17 3.75 -0.15 -10.50
C SER A 17 2.30 0.32 -10.51
N PHE A 18 1.88 1.10 -9.51
CA PHE A 18 0.47 1.50 -9.38
C PHE A 18 0.10 2.67 -10.29
N ALA A 19 1.03 3.57 -10.55
CA ALA A 19 0.82 4.66 -11.45
C ALA A 19 0.39 4.21 -12.85
N ALA A 20 1.01 3.15 -13.37
CA ALA A 20 0.68 2.60 -14.69
C ALA A 20 -0.72 1.97 -14.73
N LEU A 21 -1.16 1.33 -13.61
CA LEU A 21 -2.49 0.72 -13.52
C LEU A 21 -3.61 1.78 -13.56
N PHE A 22 -3.44 2.86 -12.84
CA PHE A 22 -4.46 3.92 -12.78
C PHE A 22 -4.64 4.66 -14.09
N LYS A 23 -3.55 4.85 -14.84
CA LYS A 23 -3.58 5.44 -16.17
C LYS A 23 -4.49 4.68 -17.13
N SER A 24 -4.32 3.36 -17.17
CA SER A 24 -4.95 2.51 -18.19
C SER A 24 -6.35 2.03 -17.79
N HIS A 25 -6.73 2.14 -16.52
CA HIS A 25 -8.03 1.65 -16.08
C HIS A 25 -9.16 2.59 -16.52
N PRO A 26 -10.15 2.10 -17.30
CA PRO A 26 -11.20 2.94 -17.86
C PRO A 26 -12.15 3.54 -16.82
N ALA A 27 -12.25 2.92 -15.63
CA ALA A 27 -13.09 3.42 -14.55
C ALA A 27 -12.40 4.47 -13.67
N VAL A 28 -11.14 4.82 -13.90
CA VAL A 28 -10.44 5.87 -13.14
C VAL A 28 -10.47 7.16 -13.95
N ASP A 29 -11.17 8.16 -13.44
CA ASP A 29 -11.33 9.45 -14.13
C ASP A 29 -10.38 10.53 -13.59
N ARG A 30 -9.98 10.45 -12.31
CA ARG A 30 -9.15 11.44 -11.65
C ARG A 30 -8.14 10.79 -10.72
N ILE A 31 -6.91 11.34 -10.70
CA ILE A 31 -5.80 10.87 -9.86
C ILE A 31 -5.29 12.04 -9.01
N GLY A 32 -5.14 11.80 -7.70
CA GLY A 32 -4.40 12.65 -6.78
C GLY A 32 -3.05 12.02 -6.44
N LEU A 33 -2.04 12.83 -6.19
CA LEU A 33 -0.70 12.41 -5.81
C LEU A 33 -0.35 12.97 -4.42
N CYS A 34 0.14 12.12 -3.53
CA CYS A 34 0.54 12.50 -2.19
C CYS A 34 1.88 11.87 -1.79
N ASP A 35 2.85 12.69 -1.45
CA ASP A 35 4.13 12.27 -0.86
C ASP A 35 4.69 13.40 0.01
N LEU A 36 5.49 13.05 1.03
CA LEU A 36 6.19 14.01 1.86
C LEU A 36 7.35 14.73 1.13
N GLU A 37 7.80 14.15 0.02
CA GLU A 37 8.92 14.65 -0.79
C GLU A 37 8.38 15.28 -2.07
N PRO A 38 8.41 16.62 -2.20
CA PRO A 38 7.85 17.33 -3.36
C PRO A 38 8.46 16.89 -4.70
N GLU A 39 9.73 16.50 -4.71
CA GLU A 39 10.40 16.05 -5.93
C GLU A 39 9.79 14.75 -6.48
N ARG A 40 9.24 13.90 -5.60
CA ARG A 40 8.54 12.68 -6.02
C ARG A 40 7.22 13.02 -6.68
N ILE A 41 6.48 13.98 -6.13
CA ILE A 41 5.23 14.48 -6.75
C ILE A 41 5.55 15.06 -8.13
N ALA A 42 6.54 15.95 -8.23
CA ALA A 42 6.94 16.58 -9.49
C ALA A 42 7.31 15.54 -10.57
N LYS A 43 8.10 14.52 -10.19
CA LYS A 43 8.48 13.44 -11.11
C LYS A 43 7.29 12.72 -11.74
N TYR A 44 6.22 12.53 -10.98
CA TYR A 44 5.01 11.86 -11.48
C TYR A 44 4.02 12.83 -12.12
N ALA A 45 3.94 14.05 -11.64
CA ALA A 45 3.10 15.10 -12.23
C ALA A 45 3.48 15.41 -13.69
N ASP A 46 4.78 15.39 -13.98
CA ASP A 46 5.30 15.60 -15.35
C ASP A 46 5.21 14.35 -16.25
N ASN A 47 4.82 13.21 -15.67
CA ASN A 47 4.74 11.98 -16.43
C ASN A 47 3.57 12.02 -17.40
N PRO A 48 3.82 11.86 -18.74
CA PRO A 48 2.77 11.91 -19.75
C PRO A 48 1.67 10.86 -19.52
N PHE A 49 1.94 9.85 -18.70
CA PHE A 49 0.96 8.84 -18.33
C PHE A 49 -0.17 9.34 -17.43
N PHE A 50 -0.03 10.48 -16.78
CA PHE A 50 -1.04 11.05 -15.89
C PHE A 50 -1.77 12.26 -16.47
N LYS A 51 -1.30 12.81 -17.59
CA LYS A 51 -1.76 14.11 -18.14
C LYS A 51 -3.26 14.27 -18.23
N ASP A 52 -3.98 13.19 -18.55
CA ASP A 52 -5.42 13.26 -18.81
C ASP A 52 -6.26 13.11 -17.54
N LYS A 53 -5.65 12.67 -16.42
CA LYS A 53 -6.37 12.33 -15.17
C LYS A 53 -5.84 13.08 -13.94
N PHE A 54 -4.68 13.72 -14.05
CA PHE A 54 -4.05 14.47 -12.98
C PHE A 54 -4.10 15.97 -13.22
N ASN A 55 -4.50 16.71 -12.21
CA ASN A 55 -4.41 18.17 -12.19
C ASN A 55 -3.38 18.60 -11.12
N PRO A 56 -2.51 19.59 -11.36
CA PRO A 56 -1.54 20.06 -10.36
C PRO A 56 -2.14 20.45 -9.00
N ARG A 57 -3.39 20.86 -8.94
CA ARG A 57 -4.12 21.12 -7.68
C ARG A 57 -4.39 19.85 -6.87
N ASP A 58 -4.29 18.67 -7.49
CA ASP A 58 -4.48 17.36 -6.87
C ASP A 58 -3.14 16.77 -6.36
N ALA A 59 -2.16 17.63 -6.11
CA ALA A 59 -0.90 17.32 -5.45
C ALA A 59 -0.96 17.68 -3.96
N TYR A 60 -0.59 16.75 -3.08
CA TYR A 60 -0.70 16.89 -1.63
C TYR A 60 0.61 16.50 -0.95
N ASP A 61 1.01 17.26 0.06
CA ASP A 61 2.23 17.05 0.84
C ASP A 61 1.98 16.26 2.14
N SER A 62 0.73 15.93 2.44
CA SER A 62 0.35 15.24 3.66
C SER A 62 -0.89 14.37 3.50
N LEU A 63 -0.96 13.30 4.30
CA LEU A 63 -2.15 12.44 4.37
C LEU A 63 -3.39 13.22 4.81
N ASP A 64 -3.24 14.14 5.75
CA ASP A 64 -4.33 14.99 6.22
C ASP A 64 -4.93 15.82 5.09
N ALA A 65 -4.10 16.38 4.22
CA ALA A 65 -4.55 17.19 3.11
C ALA A 65 -5.34 16.35 2.08
N ILE A 66 -4.82 15.20 1.68
CA ILE A 66 -5.51 14.34 0.70
C ILE A 66 -6.75 13.66 1.29
N CYS A 67 -6.79 13.37 2.60
CA CYS A 67 -7.98 12.86 3.27
C CYS A 67 -9.14 13.87 3.27
N ARG A 68 -8.84 15.17 3.35
CA ARG A 68 -9.86 16.23 3.25
C ARG A 68 -10.31 16.50 1.82
N ALA A 69 -9.57 16.06 0.84
CA ALA A 69 -9.91 16.25 -0.57
C ALA A 69 -11.04 15.31 -1.01
N ASP A 70 -11.70 15.68 -2.09
CA ASP A 70 -12.82 14.90 -2.66
C ASP A 70 -12.28 13.78 -3.57
N PHE A 71 -11.89 12.66 -2.95
CA PHE A 71 -11.55 11.40 -3.60
C PHE A 71 -12.44 10.27 -3.10
N ASP A 72 -12.80 9.32 -3.97
CA ASP A 72 -13.58 8.14 -3.59
C ASP A 72 -12.73 7.15 -2.80
N ALA A 73 -11.47 6.98 -3.18
CA ALA A 73 -10.58 6.03 -2.53
C ALA A 73 -9.12 6.50 -2.49
N LEU A 74 -8.39 6.01 -1.49
CA LEU A 74 -6.95 6.19 -1.35
C LEU A 74 -6.22 4.86 -1.50
N VAL A 75 -5.11 4.90 -2.22
CA VAL A 75 -4.18 3.79 -2.39
C VAL A 75 -2.91 4.10 -1.59
N ILE A 76 -2.73 3.41 -0.48
CA ILE A 76 -1.69 3.68 0.52
C ILE A 76 -0.53 2.72 0.30
N ILE A 77 0.60 3.26 -0.18
CA ILE A 77 1.84 2.55 -0.50
C ILE A 77 3.01 3.26 0.18
N THR A 78 2.87 3.49 1.45
CA THR A 78 3.85 4.20 2.27
C THR A 78 4.82 3.24 2.94
N GLN A 79 5.29 3.56 4.12
CA GLN A 79 6.16 2.67 4.88
C GLN A 79 5.32 1.59 5.59
N PRO A 80 5.81 0.34 5.68
CA PRO A 80 5.04 -0.78 6.21
C PRO A 80 4.45 -0.57 7.62
N TRP A 81 5.14 0.18 8.48
CA TRP A 81 4.63 0.48 9.84
C TRP A 81 3.55 1.57 9.86
N LEU A 82 3.30 2.24 8.73
CA LEU A 82 2.28 3.30 8.59
C LEU A 82 1.01 2.82 7.90
N HIS A 83 1.00 1.62 7.31
CA HIS A 83 -0.15 1.18 6.51
C HIS A 83 -1.45 1.18 7.33
N ALA A 84 -1.51 0.43 8.43
CA ALA A 84 -2.73 0.32 9.22
C ALA A 84 -3.20 1.68 9.79
N PRO A 85 -2.37 2.49 10.48
CA PRO A 85 -2.82 3.78 11.00
C PRO A 85 -3.29 4.74 9.91
N GLN A 86 -2.61 4.78 8.76
CA GLN A 86 -3.01 5.65 7.65
C GLN A 86 -4.28 5.17 6.95
N CYS A 87 -4.50 3.86 6.86
CA CYS A 87 -5.74 3.29 6.34
C CYS A 87 -6.93 3.61 7.24
N ILE A 88 -6.76 3.53 8.56
CA ILE A 88 -7.78 3.90 9.53
C ILE A 88 -8.15 5.38 9.38
N GLN A 89 -7.15 6.27 9.36
CA GLN A 89 -7.36 7.70 9.16
C GLN A 89 -8.12 8.00 7.86
N ALA A 90 -7.75 7.34 6.77
CA ALA A 90 -8.43 7.52 5.49
C ALA A 90 -9.90 7.04 5.52
N MET A 91 -10.17 5.89 6.14
CA MET A 91 -11.55 5.39 6.29
C MET A 91 -12.38 6.28 7.20
N GLU A 92 -11.81 6.82 8.29
CA GLU A 92 -12.48 7.79 9.16
C GLU A 92 -12.78 9.11 8.44
N ALA A 93 -11.99 9.46 7.42
CA ALA A 93 -12.24 10.58 6.53
C ALA A 93 -13.22 10.25 5.37
N GLY A 94 -13.87 9.08 5.40
CA GLY A 94 -14.86 8.68 4.42
C GLY A 94 -14.29 8.19 3.08
N LYS A 95 -13.06 7.66 3.06
CA LYS A 95 -12.41 7.14 1.86
C LYS A 95 -12.39 5.61 1.88
N HIS A 96 -12.71 4.97 0.76
CA HIS A 96 -12.34 3.58 0.56
C HIS A 96 -10.81 3.44 0.47
N VAL A 97 -10.26 2.32 0.92
CA VAL A 97 -8.80 2.18 1.03
C VAL A 97 -8.31 0.87 0.43
N TYR A 98 -7.26 0.98 -0.36
CA TYR A 98 -6.37 -0.11 -0.73
C TYR A 98 -5.00 0.14 -0.09
N SER A 99 -4.39 -0.87 0.55
CA SER A 99 -3.00 -0.75 1.01
C SER A 99 -2.11 -1.84 0.45
N ALA A 100 -0.81 -1.54 0.32
CA ALA A 100 0.17 -2.59 0.09
C ALA A 100 0.28 -3.52 1.30
N VAL A 101 0.85 -4.71 1.07
CA VAL A 101 1.30 -5.62 2.12
C VAL A 101 2.61 -5.10 2.76
N PRO A 102 2.85 -5.43 4.04
CA PRO A 102 1.96 -6.05 5.01
C PRO A 102 0.90 -5.07 5.55
N ILE A 103 -0.08 -5.58 6.30
CA ILE A 103 -1.05 -4.72 7.02
C ILE A 103 -0.33 -3.71 7.90
N ILE A 104 0.63 -4.18 8.66
CA ILE A 104 1.57 -3.38 9.44
C ILE A 104 2.85 -4.18 9.67
N SER A 105 3.98 -3.50 9.87
CA SER A 105 5.26 -4.12 10.23
C SER A 105 5.79 -3.46 11.50
N ILE A 106 5.59 -4.12 12.62
CA ILE A 106 6.05 -3.76 13.95
C ILE A 106 6.46 -5.04 14.68
N PRO A 107 7.29 -4.97 15.74
CA PRO A 107 7.86 -6.17 16.35
C PRO A 107 6.97 -6.88 17.37
N ASP A 108 5.85 -6.30 17.78
CA ASP A 108 4.95 -6.84 18.78
C ASP A 108 3.76 -7.54 18.12
N ASP A 109 3.64 -8.85 18.32
CA ASP A 109 2.61 -9.68 17.66
C ASP A 109 1.20 -9.35 18.15
N ASP A 110 1.03 -9.06 19.44
CA ASP A 110 -0.28 -8.67 19.99
C ASP A 110 -0.71 -7.30 19.47
N GLU A 111 0.24 -6.39 19.31
CA GLU A 111 -0.02 -5.08 18.71
C GLU A 111 -0.41 -5.22 17.24
N ILE A 112 0.21 -6.14 16.50
CA ILE A 112 -0.17 -6.45 15.08
C ILE A 112 -1.63 -6.90 15.00
N LEU A 113 -2.04 -7.84 15.84
CA LEU A 113 -3.44 -8.30 15.90
C LEU A 113 -4.39 -7.17 16.27
N GLY A 114 -4.01 -6.34 17.25
CA GLY A 114 -4.79 -5.16 17.62
C GLY A 114 -5.00 -4.17 16.47
N TRP A 115 -4.01 -4.00 15.58
CA TRP A 115 -4.17 -3.18 14.36
C TRP A 115 -5.09 -3.83 13.33
N CYS A 116 -5.05 -5.16 13.20
CA CYS A 116 -5.99 -5.89 12.34
C CYS A 116 -7.44 -5.70 12.81
N ASP A 117 -7.69 -5.83 14.11
CA ASP A 117 -9.02 -5.62 14.70
C ASP A 117 -9.49 -4.18 14.49
N LYS A 118 -8.64 -3.19 14.73
CA LYS A 118 -8.98 -1.77 14.49
C LYS A 118 -9.34 -1.49 13.05
N LEU A 119 -8.66 -2.09 12.07
CA LEU A 119 -8.99 -1.94 10.65
C LEU A 119 -10.37 -2.50 10.34
N ILE A 120 -10.69 -3.70 10.85
CA ILE A 120 -12.00 -4.35 10.68
C ILE A 120 -13.10 -3.48 11.31
N ASP A 121 -12.89 -3.04 12.53
CA ASP A 121 -13.88 -2.23 13.27
C ASP A 121 -14.09 -0.87 12.63
N THR A 122 -13.01 -0.23 12.14
CA THR A 122 -13.12 1.05 11.42
C THR A 122 -13.89 0.88 10.12
N SER A 123 -13.60 -0.17 9.34
CA SER A 123 -14.35 -0.47 8.12
C SER A 123 -15.85 -0.68 8.40
N ARG A 124 -16.19 -1.44 9.44
CA ARG A 124 -17.58 -1.67 9.87
C ARG A 124 -18.26 -0.38 10.33
N LYS A 125 -17.57 0.42 11.15
CA LYS A 125 -18.08 1.66 11.73
C LYS A 125 -18.32 2.74 10.68
N THR A 126 -17.40 2.88 9.73
CA THR A 126 -17.47 3.93 8.70
C THR A 126 -18.25 3.52 7.46
N GLY A 127 -18.44 2.21 7.23
CA GLY A 127 -18.98 1.67 5.98
C GLY A 127 -17.98 1.74 4.81
N MET A 128 -16.74 2.19 5.05
CA MET A 128 -15.71 2.25 4.02
C MET A 128 -15.06 0.88 3.81
N SER A 129 -14.77 0.55 2.56
CA SER A 129 -14.09 -0.70 2.21
C SER A 129 -12.59 -0.60 2.46
N TYR A 130 -12.02 -1.65 3.03
CA TYR A 130 -10.57 -1.86 3.11
C TYR A 130 -10.18 -3.07 2.26
N MET A 131 -9.17 -2.90 1.41
CA MET A 131 -8.61 -3.97 0.59
C MET A 131 -7.10 -4.09 0.82
N LEU A 132 -6.68 -5.26 1.33
CA LEU A 132 -5.26 -5.60 1.39
C LEU A 132 -4.77 -6.02 -0.01
N GLY A 133 -3.70 -5.39 -0.47
CA GLY A 133 -3.12 -5.57 -1.78
C GLY A 133 -2.25 -6.83 -1.93
N GLU A 134 -2.76 -7.98 -1.47
CA GLU A 134 -2.09 -9.27 -1.71
C GLU A 134 -2.32 -9.73 -3.14
N THR A 135 -1.41 -9.35 -4.01
CA THR A 135 -1.56 -9.56 -5.46
C THR A 135 -1.54 -11.03 -5.88
N THR A 136 -0.88 -11.89 -5.11
CA THR A 136 -0.80 -13.33 -5.40
C THR A 136 -2.17 -14.00 -5.35
N PHE A 137 -3.04 -13.52 -4.46
CA PHE A 137 -4.43 -14.00 -4.35
C PHE A 137 -5.19 -13.91 -5.68
N TYR A 138 -4.93 -12.88 -6.49
CA TYR A 138 -5.64 -12.62 -7.74
C TYR A 138 -5.02 -13.26 -8.98
N ARG A 139 -3.87 -13.94 -8.83
CA ARG A 139 -3.25 -14.64 -9.96
C ARG A 139 -4.16 -15.76 -10.48
N PRO A 140 -4.23 -15.96 -11.80
CA PRO A 140 -5.09 -17.02 -12.40
C PRO A 140 -4.86 -18.39 -11.80
N GLN A 141 -3.60 -18.74 -11.50
CA GLN A 141 -3.22 -20.02 -10.90
C GLN A 141 -3.80 -20.15 -9.48
N ALA A 142 -3.66 -19.11 -8.65
CA ALA A 142 -4.21 -19.11 -7.30
C ALA A 142 -5.75 -19.21 -7.33
N GLN A 143 -6.39 -18.47 -8.21
CA GLN A 143 -7.85 -18.53 -8.39
C GLN A 143 -8.32 -19.89 -8.92
N PHE A 144 -7.55 -20.53 -9.80
CA PHE A 144 -7.82 -21.90 -10.26
C PHE A 144 -7.76 -22.89 -9.10
N CYS A 145 -6.65 -22.90 -8.33
CA CYS A 145 -6.51 -23.79 -7.17
C CYS A 145 -7.63 -23.58 -6.13
N ARG A 146 -8.00 -22.33 -5.86
CA ARG A 146 -9.10 -22.01 -4.94
C ARG A 146 -10.44 -22.60 -5.39
N ARG A 147 -10.76 -22.48 -6.68
CA ARG A 147 -11.99 -23.10 -7.23
C ARG A 147 -11.98 -24.62 -7.10
N LYS A 148 -10.83 -25.25 -7.40
CA LYS A 148 -10.67 -26.70 -7.27
C LYS A 148 -10.78 -27.18 -5.81
N ALA A 149 -10.17 -26.44 -4.89
CA ALA A 149 -10.30 -26.71 -3.46
C ALA A 149 -11.75 -26.60 -2.99
N ALA A 150 -12.44 -25.53 -3.38
CA ALA A 150 -13.86 -25.34 -3.04
C ALA A 150 -14.78 -26.43 -3.62
N ALA A 151 -14.41 -27.00 -4.76
CA ALA A 151 -15.11 -28.13 -5.37
C ALA A 151 -14.75 -29.50 -4.73
N GLY A 152 -13.87 -29.52 -3.72
CA GLY A 152 -13.44 -30.76 -3.05
C GLY A 152 -12.46 -31.63 -3.85
N GLU A 153 -11.97 -31.14 -4.99
CA GLU A 153 -11.13 -31.93 -5.91
C GLU A 153 -9.74 -32.28 -5.33
N PHE A 154 -9.29 -31.55 -4.31
CA PHE A 154 -8.05 -31.85 -3.58
C PHE A 154 -8.26 -32.80 -2.39
N GLY A 155 -9.50 -33.12 -2.03
CA GLY A 155 -9.78 -33.88 -0.82
C GLY A 155 -9.42 -33.12 0.45
N ASN A 156 -8.97 -33.84 1.48
CA ASN A 156 -8.51 -33.23 2.73
C ASN A 156 -7.04 -32.83 2.63
N PHE A 157 -6.73 -31.57 2.94
CA PHE A 157 -5.34 -31.12 3.04
C PHE A 157 -4.69 -31.71 4.30
N VAL A 158 -3.58 -32.42 4.12
CA VAL A 158 -2.80 -33.04 5.22
C VAL A 158 -1.44 -32.38 5.40
N TYR A 159 -0.98 -31.63 4.39
CA TYR A 159 0.29 -30.92 4.41
C TYR A 159 0.21 -29.70 3.47
N ALA A 160 0.91 -28.64 3.84
CA ALA A 160 1.12 -27.47 2.99
C ALA A 160 2.53 -26.92 3.20
N GLU A 161 3.17 -26.53 2.11
CA GLU A 161 4.47 -25.88 2.09
C GLU A 161 4.43 -24.67 1.18
N GLY A 162 5.11 -23.60 1.58
CA GLY A 162 5.23 -22.39 0.79
C GLY A 162 6.62 -21.79 0.94
N GLU A 163 7.20 -21.39 -0.17
CA GLU A 163 8.48 -20.69 -0.19
C GLU A 163 8.34 -19.33 -0.85
N TYR A 164 9.03 -18.35 -0.30
CA TYR A 164 9.12 -17.00 -0.85
C TYR A 164 10.58 -16.58 -0.90
N ILE A 165 11.20 -16.75 -2.07
CA ILE A 165 12.61 -16.50 -2.28
C ILE A 165 12.80 -15.32 -3.21
N HIS A 166 13.60 -14.34 -2.76
CA HIS A 166 14.06 -13.24 -3.59
C HIS A 166 15.58 -13.18 -3.65
N ASP A 167 16.13 -13.14 -4.84
CA ASP A 167 17.50 -12.74 -5.05
C ASP A 167 17.62 -11.23 -4.78
N THR A 168 18.35 -10.86 -3.73
CA THR A 168 18.57 -9.47 -3.34
C THR A 168 19.85 -8.87 -3.94
N ASP A 169 20.68 -9.67 -4.60
CA ASP A 169 22.02 -9.25 -5.03
C ASP A 169 22.09 -8.86 -6.50
N SER A 170 21.35 -9.51 -7.40
CA SER A 170 21.62 -9.34 -8.83
C SER A 170 20.72 -8.35 -9.55
N TRP A 171 19.41 -8.42 -9.46
CA TRP A 171 18.56 -7.56 -10.30
C TRP A 171 17.25 -7.12 -9.67
N CYS A 172 16.92 -7.64 -8.50
CA CYS A 172 15.69 -7.19 -7.89
C CYS A 172 15.89 -5.83 -7.21
N ASN A 173 14.91 -4.98 -7.36
CA ASN A 173 14.87 -3.64 -6.82
C ASN A 173 14.88 -3.56 -5.28
N LEU A 174 14.99 -4.68 -4.55
CA LEU A 174 14.99 -4.68 -3.08
C LEU A 174 16.17 -3.88 -2.52
N ARG A 175 17.34 -3.98 -3.14
CA ARG A 175 18.49 -3.14 -2.76
C ARG A 175 18.26 -1.66 -3.07
N GLN A 176 17.60 -1.36 -4.20
CA GLN A 176 17.22 0.02 -4.55
C GLN A 176 16.05 0.50 -3.67
N VAL A 177 15.10 -0.37 -3.35
CA VAL A 177 13.99 -0.09 -2.42
C VAL A 177 14.55 0.19 -1.03
N SER A 178 15.50 -0.60 -0.54
CA SER A 178 16.19 -0.35 0.73
C SER A 178 16.96 0.98 0.70
N LYS A 179 17.66 1.28 -0.39
CA LYS A 179 18.32 2.58 -0.58
C LYS A 179 17.31 3.73 -0.61
N SER A 180 16.22 3.61 -1.34
CA SER A 180 15.21 4.66 -1.43
C SER A 180 14.48 4.88 -0.10
N ARG A 181 14.31 3.84 0.70
CA ARG A 181 13.76 3.93 2.07
C ARG A 181 14.69 4.63 3.06
N SER A 182 16.00 4.68 2.78
CA SER A 182 17.00 5.35 3.63
C SER A 182 17.24 6.83 3.29
N ILE A 183 16.58 7.35 2.27
CA ILE A 183 16.73 8.72 1.77
C ILE A 183 15.50 9.56 2.16
N GLY A 184 15.72 10.84 2.46
CA GLY A 184 14.66 11.79 2.79
C GLY A 184 14.04 11.59 4.18
N ARG A 185 12.89 12.23 4.40
CA ARG A 185 12.16 12.19 5.68
C ARG A 185 11.75 10.78 6.08
N ALA A 186 11.18 10.03 5.14
CA ALA A 186 10.80 8.63 5.38
C ALA A 186 11.98 7.74 5.75
N GLY A 187 13.16 8.00 5.18
CA GLY A 187 14.39 7.27 5.53
C GLY A 187 14.89 7.60 6.93
N GLN A 188 14.77 8.83 7.36
CA GLN A 188 15.13 9.25 8.73
C GLN A 188 14.21 8.61 9.77
N GLU A 189 12.90 8.64 9.52
CA GLU A 189 11.92 7.95 10.37
C GLU A 189 12.16 6.45 10.45
N TRP A 190 12.50 5.82 9.32
CA TRP A 190 12.83 4.40 9.28
C TRP A 190 14.06 4.08 10.14
N LYS A 191 15.13 4.87 10.05
CA LYS A 191 16.33 4.70 10.87
C LYS A 191 16.03 4.84 12.37
N ALA A 192 15.28 5.87 12.75
CA ALA A 192 14.90 6.10 14.14
C ALA A 192 14.07 4.93 14.71
N ARG A 193 13.14 4.39 13.93
CA ARG A 193 12.36 3.19 14.31
C ARG A 193 13.22 1.94 14.39
N ALA A 194 14.11 1.71 13.44
CA ALA A 194 15.02 0.55 13.46
C ALA A 194 15.91 0.57 14.72
N GLU A 195 16.40 1.75 15.11
CA GLU A 195 17.16 1.92 16.35
C GLU A 195 16.31 1.71 17.62
N GLU A 196 15.06 2.14 17.61
CA GLU A 196 14.11 1.89 18.69
C GLU A 196 13.84 0.39 18.84
N TYR A 197 13.58 -0.32 17.75
CA TYR A 197 13.33 -1.74 17.75
C TYR A 197 14.56 -2.55 18.18
N ALA A 198 15.75 -2.17 17.74
CA ALA A 198 17.00 -2.79 18.19
C ALA A 198 17.20 -2.63 19.70
N ARG A 199 16.84 -1.46 20.27
CA ARG A 199 16.89 -1.23 21.74
C ARG A 199 15.88 -2.10 22.51
N ARG A 200 14.75 -2.44 21.92
CA ARG A 200 13.75 -3.36 22.49
C ARG A 200 14.11 -4.83 22.32
N GLY A 201 15.26 -5.15 21.73
CA GLY A 201 15.71 -6.53 21.50
C GLY A 201 15.05 -7.22 20.30
N CYS A 202 14.30 -6.48 19.48
CA CYS A 202 13.69 -7.01 18.28
C CYS A 202 14.73 -7.02 17.16
N ARG A 203 15.04 -8.19 16.64
CA ARG A 203 15.88 -8.34 15.45
C ARG A 203 14.96 -8.33 14.23
N GLY A 204 15.02 -7.23 13.46
CA GLY A 204 14.33 -7.12 12.19
C GLY A 204 14.96 -8.00 11.11
#